data_81d2e1a24493b0f28ad03d2eae61f9dd
#
_entry.id   81d2e1a24493b0f28ad03d2eae61f9dd
#
_cell.length_a   1.000
_cell.length_b   1.000
_cell.length_c   1.000
_cell.angle_alpha   90.00
_cell.angle_beta   90.00
_cell.angle_gamma   90.00
#
_symmetry.space_group_name_H-M   'P 1'
#
loop_
_entity.id
_entity.type
_entity.pdbx_description
1 polymer ?
#
loop_
_entity_poly.entity_id
_entity_poly.type
_entity_poly.pdbx_seq_one_letter_code
_entity_poly.pdbx_strand_id
1 'polypeptide(L)'
;MDKIVNTQLGPIHAQVEGSGPAILLAHGSHPENSWRVWEHNLKALAAAGFTVYALDLLGYGESGGERLDHQQQAAALLNLIDAEGFQAATIGGVSWGGMVAIEMVLAAPAQVERLILVDSAGAGFYSEERLESITCPTLVVWGEDDSVIPLANAAWFGAAIPHCRVEVIPGVTEQEGVPPWGGHHPMRFKPAEFNRIVTRFLRKAGG
;
A
#
# COMPACT_ATOMS: atom_id res chain seq x y z
N MET A 1 -1.58 -16.72 -7.40
CA MET A 1 -1.91 -16.98 -8.82
C MET A 1 -1.50 -15.75 -9.61
N ASP A 2 -0.73 -15.93 -10.70
CA ASP A 2 -0.42 -14.81 -11.61
C ASP A 2 -1.67 -14.38 -12.36
N LYS A 3 -1.87 -13.08 -12.47
CA LYS A 3 -3.02 -12.49 -13.15
C LYS A 3 -2.62 -11.23 -13.90
N ILE A 4 -3.13 -11.07 -15.11
CA ILE A 4 -3.05 -9.82 -15.89
C ILE A 4 -4.46 -9.22 -15.92
N VAL A 5 -4.58 -7.98 -15.48
CA VAL A 5 -5.84 -7.20 -15.57
C VAL A 5 -5.65 -6.12 -16.60
N ASN A 6 -6.48 -6.16 -17.66
CA ASN A 6 -6.44 -5.15 -18.71
C ASN A 6 -7.18 -3.90 -18.23
N THR A 7 -6.47 -2.79 -18.09
CA THR A 7 -7.03 -1.48 -17.80
C THR A 7 -7.01 -0.59 -19.04
N GLN A 8 -7.69 0.55 -18.99
CA GLN A 8 -7.65 1.53 -20.08
C GLN A 8 -6.26 2.15 -20.28
N LEU A 9 -5.40 2.11 -19.26
CA LEU A 9 -4.04 2.67 -19.29
C LEU A 9 -2.97 1.60 -19.59
N GLY A 10 -3.33 0.33 -19.62
CA GLY A 10 -2.43 -0.78 -19.93
C GLY A 10 -2.69 -2.02 -19.07
N PRO A 11 -2.04 -3.14 -19.39
CA PRO A 11 -2.16 -4.38 -18.64
C PRO A 11 -1.36 -4.30 -17.34
N ILE A 12 -2.03 -4.56 -16.21
CA ILE A 12 -1.42 -4.62 -14.87
C ILE A 12 -1.27 -6.07 -14.48
N HIS A 13 -0.05 -6.48 -14.17
CA HIS A 13 0.24 -7.77 -13.56
C HIS A 13 0.01 -7.71 -12.05
N ALA A 14 -0.54 -8.78 -11.50
CA ALA A 14 -0.74 -8.97 -10.07
C ALA A 14 -0.47 -10.40 -9.64
N GLN A 15 0.21 -10.58 -8.52
CA GLN A 15 0.16 -11.83 -7.78
C GLN A 15 -1.05 -11.81 -6.87
N VAL A 16 -1.99 -12.74 -7.07
CA VAL A 16 -3.27 -12.77 -6.37
C VAL A 16 -3.38 -13.99 -5.46
N GLU A 17 -3.83 -13.79 -4.22
CA GLU A 17 -4.09 -14.84 -3.22
C GLU A 17 -5.40 -14.58 -2.48
N GLY A 18 -6.10 -15.68 -2.12
CA GLY A 18 -7.27 -15.66 -1.23
C GLY A 18 -8.60 -15.40 -1.93
N SER A 19 -9.59 -15.11 -1.11
CA SER A 19 -10.97 -14.78 -1.53
C SER A 19 -11.61 -13.87 -0.47
N GLY A 20 -12.57 -13.03 -0.89
CA GLY A 20 -13.23 -12.04 -0.03
C GLY A 20 -12.99 -10.60 -0.50
N PRO A 21 -13.17 -9.59 0.37
CA PRO A 21 -12.94 -8.19 0.03
C PRO A 21 -11.53 -7.95 -0.51
N ALA A 22 -11.41 -7.07 -1.51
CA ALA A 22 -10.15 -6.84 -2.20
C ALA A 22 -9.18 -5.95 -1.40
N ILE A 23 -7.89 -6.30 -1.46
CA ILE A 23 -6.77 -5.48 -1.02
C ILE A 23 -5.81 -5.33 -2.20
N LEU A 24 -5.53 -4.09 -2.61
CA LEU A 24 -4.54 -3.76 -3.63
C LEU A 24 -3.27 -3.22 -2.94
N LEU A 25 -2.10 -3.78 -3.25
CA LEU A 25 -0.82 -3.44 -2.64
C LEU A 25 0.16 -2.90 -3.69
N ALA A 26 0.46 -1.60 -3.61
CA ALA A 26 1.35 -0.88 -4.52
C ALA A 26 2.79 -0.83 -3.95
N HIS A 27 3.79 -1.09 -4.80
CA HIS A 27 5.20 -1.01 -4.45
C HIS A 27 5.77 0.43 -4.61
N GLY A 28 7.02 0.64 -4.17
CA GLY A 28 7.75 1.91 -4.30
C GLY A 28 8.32 2.15 -5.71
N SER A 29 9.01 3.29 -5.90
CA SER A 29 9.48 3.78 -7.22
C SER A 29 10.80 3.20 -7.71
N HIS A 30 11.52 2.37 -6.92
CA HIS A 30 12.80 1.81 -7.37
C HIS A 30 12.60 0.96 -8.65
N PRO A 31 13.47 1.10 -9.67
CA PRO A 31 13.30 0.42 -10.97
C PRO A 31 13.11 -1.09 -10.92
N GLU A 32 13.68 -1.75 -9.91
CA GLU A 32 13.59 -3.21 -9.71
C GLU A 32 12.43 -3.63 -8.81
N ASN A 33 11.62 -2.66 -8.32
CA ASN A 33 10.45 -3.00 -7.51
C ASN A 33 9.40 -3.72 -8.35
N SER A 34 8.73 -4.63 -7.69
CA SER A 34 7.63 -5.43 -8.22
C SER A 34 6.71 -5.87 -7.08
N TRP A 35 5.68 -6.62 -7.38
CA TRP A 35 4.81 -7.26 -6.40
C TRP A 35 5.57 -8.01 -5.28
N ARG A 36 6.82 -8.44 -5.55
CA ARG A 36 7.65 -9.23 -4.61
C ARG A 36 7.98 -8.49 -3.31
N VAL A 37 7.87 -7.18 -3.25
CA VAL A 37 8.03 -6.47 -1.97
C VAL A 37 6.97 -6.88 -0.95
N TRP A 38 5.85 -7.45 -1.42
CA TRP A 38 4.70 -7.92 -0.63
C TRP A 38 4.62 -9.45 -0.51
N GLU A 39 5.58 -10.20 -1.01
CA GLU A 39 5.52 -11.68 -1.10
C GLU A 39 5.22 -12.38 0.24
N HIS A 40 5.73 -11.83 1.35
CA HIS A 40 5.54 -12.38 2.70
C HIS A 40 4.20 -12.00 3.35
N ASN A 41 3.38 -11.20 2.67
CA ASN A 41 2.12 -10.69 3.20
C ASN A 41 0.89 -11.35 2.58
N LEU A 42 0.99 -11.77 1.31
CA LEU A 42 -0.11 -12.35 0.53
C LEU A 42 -0.86 -13.45 1.29
N LYS A 43 -0.15 -14.52 1.68
CA LYS A 43 -0.78 -15.69 2.33
C LYS A 43 -1.40 -15.35 3.68
N ALA A 44 -0.77 -14.46 4.45
CA ALA A 44 -1.27 -14.09 5.77
C ALA A 44 -2.57 -13.27 5.67
N LEU A 45 -2.63 -12.31 4.74
CA LEU A 45 -3.82 -11.50 4.52
C LEU A 45 -4.93 -12.32 3.84
N ALA A 46 -4.59 -13.23 2.93
CA ALA A 46 -5.53 -14.18 2.34
C ALA A 46 -6.16 -15.09 3.41
N ALA A 47 -5.36 -15.64 4.33
CA ALA A 47 -5.84 -16.42 5.46
C ALA A 47 -6.70 -15.60 6.45
N ALA A 48 -6.60 -14.27 6.43
CA ALA A 48 -7.47 -13.38 7.19
C ALA A 48 -8.83 -13.14 6.52
N GLY A 49 -9.07 -13.69 5.30
CA GLY A 49 -10.35 -13.64 4.58
C GLY A 49 -10.42 -12.56 3.49
N PHE A 50 -9.29 -12.15 2.92
CA PHE A 50 -9.22 -11.13 1.87
C PHE A 50 -8.73 -11.71 0.54
N THR A 51 -9.11 -11.07 -0.57
CA THR A 51 -8.46 -11.26 -1.87
C THR A 51 -7.35 -10.22 -2.01
N VAL A 52 -6.11 -10.67 -2.05
CA VAL A 52 -4.93 -9.78 -2.02
C VAL A 52 -4.29 -9.72 -3.38
N TYR A 53 -4.17 -8.53 -3.95
CA TYR A 53 -3.48 -8.21 -5.18
C TYR A 53 -2.16 -7.51 -4.85
N ALA A 54 -1.04 -8.19 -4.92
CA ALA A 54 0.27 -7.55 -4.92
C ALA A 54 0.62 -7.19 -6.36
N LEU A 55 0.76 -5.91 -6.63
CA LEU A 55 0.78 -5.35 -7.98
C LEU A 55 2.19 -5.11 -8.49
N ASP A 56 2.37 -5.29 -9.79
CA ASP A 56 3.39 -4.58 -10.56
C ASP A 56 2.72 -3.33 -11.14
N LEU A 57 3.14 -2.15 -10.72
CA LEU A 57 2.62 -0.89 -11.27
C LEU A 57 2.98 -0.77 -12.76
N LEU A 58 2.22 -0.01 -13.54
CA LEU A 58 2.48 0.16 -14.99
C LEU A 58 3.92 0.61 -15.24
N GLY A 59 4.60 -0.07 -16.17
CA GLY A 59 6.02 0.13 -16.48
C GLY A 59 7.00 -0.51 -15.49
N TYR A 60 6.51 -1.39 -14.59
CA TYR A 60 7.33 -2.16 -13.64
C TYR A 60 7.03 -3.66 -13.75
N GLY A 61 8.00 -4.47 -13.34
CA GLY A 61 7.85 -5.93 -13.25
C GLY A 61 7.34 -6.54 -14.55
N GLU A 62 6.24 -7.28 -14.46
CA GLU A 62 5.57 -7.93 -15.58
C GLU A 62 4.40 -7.10 -16.16
N SER A 63 4.13 -5.90 -15.61
CA SER A 63 3.16 -4.97 -16.18
C SER A 63 3.69 -4.31 -17.44
N GLY A 64 2.80 -4.16 -18.42
CA GLY A 64 3.12 -3.45 -19.66
C GLY A 64 3.12 -1.93 -19.48
N GLY A 65 3.38 -1.23 -20.62
CA GLY A 65 3.28 0.23 -20.71
C GLY A 65 4.53 0.98 -20.26
N GLU A 66 4.40 2.27 -20.18
CA GLU A 66 5.45 3.19 -19.69
C GLU A 66 5.29 3.42 -18.19
N ARG A 67 6.37 3.89 -17.56
CA ARG A 67 6.32 4.34 -16.17
C ARG A 67 5.51 5.63 -16.09
N LEU A 68 4.44 5.55 -15.34
CA LEU A 68 3.52 6.66 -15.11
C LEU A 68 3.86 7.36 -13.80
N ASP A 69 3.42 8.61 -13.64
CA ASP A 69 3.46 9.30 -12.35
C ASP A 69 2.44 8.71 -11.35
N HIS A 70 2.49 9.13 -10.09
CA HIS A 70 1.64 8.57 -9.04
C HIS A 70 0.14 8.82 -9.25
N GLN A 71 -0.25 9.91 -9.89
CA GLN A 71 -1.65 10.21 -10.21
C GLN A 71 -2.17 9.33 -11.34
N GLN A 72 -1.37 9.13 -12.37
CA GLN A 72 -1.67 8.24 -13.48
C GLN A 72 -1.72 6.77 -13.03
N GLN A 73 -0.80 6.33 -12.15
CA GLN A 73 -0.85 5.01 -11.53
C GLN A 73 -2.14 4.84 -10.71
N ALA A 74 -2.53 5.85 -9.93
CA ALA A 74 -3.78 5.81 -9.18
C ALA A 74 -4.99 5.63 -10.11
N ALA A 75 -5.04 6.35 -11.22
CA ALA A 75 -6.08 6.19 -12.23
C ALA A 75 -6.10 4.77 -12.83
N ALA A 76 -4.92 4.17 -13.09
CA ALA A 76 -4.81 2.80 -13.58
C ALA A 76 -5.33 1.79 -12.55
N LEU A 77 -5.05 1.99 -11.26
CA LEU A 77 -5.55 1.11 -10.19
C LEU A 77 -7.05 1.27 -9.93
N LEU A 78 -7.61 2.46 -10.09
CA LEU A 78 -9.07 2.66 -10.08
C LEU A 78 -9.74 1.91 -11.24
N ASN A 79 -9.16 1.96 -12.44
CA ASN A 79 -9.63 1.15 -13.57
C ASN A 79 -9.50 -0.36 -13.31
N LEU A 80 -8.50 -0.80 -12.53
CA LEU A 80 -8.38 -2.21 -12.14
C LEU A 80 -9.54 -2.62 -11.22
N ILE A 81 -9.93 -1.76 -10.26
CA ILE A 81 -11.11 -1.99 -9.40
C ILE A 81 -12.36 -2.21 -10.25
N ASP A 82 -12.57 -1.34 -11.23
CA ASP A 82 -13.72 -1.43 -12.16
C ASP A 82 -13.66 -2.69 -13.02
N ALA A 83 -12.48 -3.03 -13.58
CA ALA A 83 -12.28 -4.19 -14.45
C ALA A 83 -12.48 -5.53 -13.72
N GLU A 84 -12.15 -5.57 -12.42
CA GLU A 84 -12.38 -6.74 -11.56
C GLU A 84 -13.83 -6.79 -11.00
N GLY A 85 -14.64 -5.76 -11.22
CA GLY A 85 -16.01 -5.69 -10.75
C GLY A 85 -16.15 -5.42 -9.25
N PHE A 86 -15.11 -4.87 -8.62
CA PHE A 86 -15.20 -4.47 -7.22
C PHE A 86 -15.91 -3.12 -7.09
N GLN A 87 -16.76 -2.98 -6.09
CA GLN A 87 -17.35 -1.67 -5.77
C GLN A 87 -16.35 -0.77 -5.06
N ALA A 88 -15.55 -1.36 -4.17
CA ALA A 88 -14.48 -0.69 -3.45
C ALA A 88 -13.42 -1.71 -3.02
N ALA A 89 -12.23 -1.23 -2.66
CA ALA A 89 -11.13 -2.04 -2.16
C ALA A 89 -10.39 -1.34 -1.02
N THR A 90 -9.68 -2.11 -0.21
CA THR A 90 -8.61 -1.57 0.65
C THR A 90 -7.37 -1.35 -0.20
N ILE A 91 -6.74 -0.18 -0.06
CA ILE A 91 -5.53 0.17 -0.80
C ILE A 91 -4.36 0.29 0.16
N GLY A 92 -3.25 -0.40 -0.15
CA GLY A 92 -2.00 -0.28 0.58
C GLY A 92 -0.85 0.13 -0.34
N GLY A 93 0.08 0.93 0.17
CA GLY A 93 1.26 1.30 -0.60
C GLY A 93 2.48 1.58 0.27
N VAL A 94 3.67 1.17 -0.22
CA VAL A 94 4.95 1.45 0.42
C VAL A 94 5.67 2.58 -0.31
N SER A 95 6.28 3.50 0.45
CA SER A 95 7.09 4.57 -0.13
C SER A 95 6.29 5.40 -1.14
N TRP A 96 6.76 5.50 -2.38
CA TRP A 96 6.03 6.14 -3.48
C TRP A 96 4.67 5.49 -3.79
N GLY A 97 4.53 4.16 -3.58
CA GLY A 97 3.23 3.47 -3.67
C GLY A 97 2.20 4.00 -2.66
N GLY A 98 2.64 4.56 -1.55
CA GLY A 98 1.78 5.27 -0.61
C GLY A 98 1.19 6.56 -1.22
N MET A 99 1.97 7.30 -2.03
CA MET A 99 1.42 8.45 -2.78
C MET A 99 0.38 8.01 -3.80
N VAL A 100 0.60 6.89 -4.50
CA VAL A 100 -0.40 6.29 -5.40
C VAL A 100 -1.69 5.99 -4.64
N ALA A 101 -1.58 5.37 -3.46
CA ALA A 101 -2.72 5.05 -2.62
C ALA A 101 -3.48 6.30 -2.13
N ILE A 102 -2.77 7.37 -1.74
CA ILE A 102 -3.37 8.66 -1.37
C ILE A 102 -4.15 9.26 -2.55
N GLU A 103 -3.57 9.29 -3.75
CA GLU A 103 -4.24 9.84 -4.93
C GLU A 103 -5.51 9.04 -5.30
N MET A 104 -5.54 7.71 -5.11
CA MET A 104 -6.75 6.91 -5.30
C MET A 104 -7.89 7.37 -4.36
N VAL A 105 -7.58 7.57 -3.06
CA VAL A 105 -8.58 8.06 -2.09
C VAL A 105 -9.08 9.45 -2.47
N LEU A 106 -8.16 10.35 -2.84
CA LEU A 106 -8.51 11.73 -3.20
C LEU A 106 -9.33 11.82 -4.49
N ALA A 107 -9.06 10.94 -5.48
CA ALA A 107 -9.76 10.93 -6.76
C ALA A 107 -11.12 10.21 -6.70
N ALA A 108 -11.22 9.10 -5.95
CA ALA A 108 -12.41 8.27 -5.89
C ALA A 108 -12.65 7.71 -4.47
N PRO A 109 -13.01 8.56 -3.49
CA PRO A 109 -13.14 8.14 -2.09
C PRO A 109 -14.18 7.03 -1.89
N ALA A 110 -15.20 6.93 -2.74
CA ALA A 110 -16.21 5.88 -2.68
C ALA A 110 -15.67 4.48 -3.09
N GLN A 111 -14.56 4.43 -3.83
CA GLN A 111 -13.92 3.17 -4.24
C GLN A 111 -12.80 2.71 -3.29
N VAL A 112 -12.55 3.45 -2.20
CA VAL A 112 -11.53 3.09 -1.22
C VAL A 112 -12.13 2.89 0.16
N GLU A 113 -12.21 1.63 0.59
CA GLU A 113 -12.76 1.29 1.92
C GLU A 113 -11.80 1.66 3.06
N ARG A 114 -10.50 1.45 2.86
CA ARG A 114 -9.43 1.69 3.84
C ARG A 114 -8.13 2.04 3.14
N LEU A 115 -7.32 2.85 3.81
CA LEU A 115 -5.99 3.23 3.34
C LEU A 115 -4.91 2.64 4.27
N ILE A 116 -3.85 2.07 3.69
CA ILE A 116 -2.67 1.57 4.42
C ILE A 116 -1.42 2.23 3.84
N LEU A 117 -0.76 3.05 4.63
CA LEU A 117 0.48 3.73 4.25
C LEU A 117 1.65 3.08 4.97
N VAL A 118 2.63 2.57 4.21
CA VAL A 118 3.82 1.93 4.76
C VAL A 118 5.04 2.75 4.37
N ASP A 119 5.75 3.31 5.36
CA ASP A 119 6.94 4.13 5.12
C ASP A 119 6.72 5.11 3.94
N SER A 120 5.57 5.77 3.94
CA SER A 120 5.02 6.44 2.75
C SER A 120 5.78 7.73 2.43
N ALA A 121 6.07 7.94 1.17
CA ALA A 121 6.40 9.26 0.66
C ALA A 121 5.15 10.18 0.69
N GLY A 122 5.36 11.48 0.49
CA GLY A 122 4.28 12.46 0.35
C GLY A 122 4.13 13.46 1.52
N ALA A 123 4.82 13.25 2.64
CA ALA A 123 4.88 14.28 3.69
C ALA A 123 5.49 15.57 3.12
N GLY A 124 4.80 16.71 3.31
CA GLY A 124 5.17 18.00 2.73
C GLY A 124 4.86 18.17 1.24
N PHE A 125 4.45 17.10 0.53
CA PHE A 125 3.95 17.18 -0.84
C PHE A 125 2.44 17.50 -0.86
N TYR A 126 1.68 16.84 0.00
CA TYR A 126 0.25 17.13 0.18
C TYR A 126 0.05 18.26 1.20
N SER A 127 -0.91 19.14 0.94
CA SER A 127 -1.38 20.09 1.98
C SER A 127 -2.17 19.34 3.06
N GLU A 128 -2.19 19.87 4.28
CA GLU A 128 -2.99 19.31 5.37
C GLU A 128 -4.48 19.23 4.98
N GLU A 129 -5.04 20.29 4.35
CA GLU A 129 -6.42 20.32 3.86
C GLU A 129 -6.75 19.14 2.92
N ARG A 130 -5.82 18.76 2.02
CA ARG A 130 -6.03 17.59 1.16
C ARG A 130 -6.08 16.29 1.95
N LEU A 131 -5.23 16.13 2.96
CA LEU A 131 -5.21 14.95 3.81
C LEU A 131 -6.39 14.90 4.79
N GLU A 132 -6.85 16.04 5.28
CA GLU A 132 -8.06 16.15 6.09
C GLU A 132 -9.33 15.69 5.35
N SER A 133 -9.32 15.74 4.01
CA SER A 133 -10.42 15.22 3.18
C SER A 133 -10.47 13.69 3.09
N ILE A 134 -9.45 12.97 3.56
CA ILE A 134 -9.44 11.51 3.62
C ILE A 134 -10.31 11.04 4.78
N THR A 135 -11.49 10.51 4.46
CA THR A 135 -12.49 10.09 5.46
C THR A 135 -12.49 8.60 5.74
N CYS A 136 -11.86 7.78 4.90
CA CYS A 136 -11.78 6.35 5.14
C CYS A 136 -10.82 6.04 6.31
N PRO A 137 -11.06 4.94 7.06
CA PRO A 137 -10.12 4.47 8.07
C PRO A 137 -8.73 4.30 7.48
N THR A 138 -7.70 4.89 8.13
CA THR A 138 -6.33 4.89 7.66
C THR A 138 -5.39 4.25 8.68
N LEU A 139 -4.49 3.41 8.20
CA LEU A 139 -3.39 2.84 8.99
C LEU A 139 -2.06 3.32 8.39
N VAL A 140 -1.24 3.93 9.21
CA VAL A 140 0.17 4.24 8.91
C VAL A 140 1.04 3.24 9.65
N VAL A 141 1.89 2.51 8.94
CA VAL A 141 2.89 1.59 9.52
C VAL A 141 4.27 2.09 9.13
N TRP A 142 5.19 2.14 10.11
CA TRP A 142 6.53 2.68 9.87
C TRP A 142 7.59 1.82 10.55
N GLY A 143 8.72 1.58 9.86
CA GLY A 143 9.91 1.05 10.48
C GLY A 143 10.57 2.14 11.34
N GLU A 144 10.84 1.85 12.62
CA GLU A 144 11.46 2.82 13.54
C GLU A 144 12.82 3.34 13.02
N ASP A 145 13.56 2.45 12.39
CA ASP A 145 14.91 2.64 11.86
C ASP A 145 14.94 2.87 10.34
N ASP A 146 13.85 3.40 9.77
CA ASP A 146 13.80 3.80 8.35
C ASP A 146 14.83 4.90 8.06
N SER A 147 15.86 4.54 7.29
CA SER A 147 16.94 5.43 6.86
C SER A 147 16.66 6.16 5.54
N VAL A 148 15.53 5.85 4.89
CA VAL A 148 15.13 6.43 3.59
C VAL A 148 14.14 7.57 3.78
N ILE A 149 13.07 7.34 4.56
CA ILE A 149 12.07 8.36 4.89
C ILE A 149 11.94 8.48 6.40
N PRO A 150 12.21 9.65 7.00
CA PRO A 150 12.23 9.81 8.45
C PRO A 150 10.92 9.42 9.14
N LEU A 151 11.00 8.72 10.27
CA LEU A 151 9.86 8.33 11.12
C LEU A 151 8.94 9.51 11.49
N ALA A 152 9.47 10.74 11.56
CA ALA A 152 8.67 11.94 11.82
C ALA A 152 7.51 12.11 10.83
N ASN A 153 7.62 11.56 9.62
CA ASN A 153 6.56 11.62 8.62
C ASN A 153 5.34 10.76 9.01
N ALA A 154 5.54 9.66 9.76
CA ALA A 154 4.43 8.88 10.30
C ALA A 154 3.56 9.72 11.26
N ALA A 155 4.19 10.49 12.14
CA ALA A 155 3.47 11.41 13.03
C ALA A 155 2.74 12.51 12.26
N TRP A 156 3.35 13.03 11.19
CA TRP A 156 2.73 14.03 10.35
C TRP A 156 1.45 13.51 9.64
N PHE A 157 1.51 12.31 9.03
CA PHE A 157 0.32 11.68 8.47
C PHE A 157 -0.75 11.40 9.55
N GLY A 158 -0.32 10.95 10.73
CA GLY A 158 -1.21 10.68 11.85
C GLY A 158 -1.94 11.91 12.37
N ALA A 159 -1.34 13.08 12.27
CA ALA A 159 -1.94 14.35 12.66
C ALA A 159 -2.86 14.91 11.55
N ALA A 160 -2.48 14.74 10.27
CA ALA A 160 -3.20 15.35 9.15
C ALA A 160 -4.42 14.54 8.68
N ILE A 161 -4.47 13.21 8.88
CA ILE A 161 -5.57 12.34 8.43
C ILE A 161 -6.51 12.05 9.61
N PRO A 162 -7.82 12.42 9.55
CA PRO A 162 -8.74 12.38 10.71
C PRO A 162 -8.94 11.01 11.37
N HIS A 163 -9.04 9.95 10.57
CA HIS A 163 -9.28 8.57 11.06
C HIS A 163 -8.04 7.70 10.94
N CYS A 164 -6.89 8.28 11.32
CA CYS A 164 -5.59 7.64 11.18
C CYS A 164 -5.14 6.97 12.48
N ARG A 165 -4.59 5.76 12.33
CA ARG A 165 -3.85 5.06 13.36
C ARG A 165 -2.41 4.89 12.91
N VAL A 166 -1.46 5.22 13.77
CA VAL A 166 -0.03 5.04 13.52
C VAL A 166 0.49 3.86 14.33
N GLU A 167 1.24 2.98 13.70
CA GLU A 167 1.95 1.84 14.31
C GLU A 167 3.41 1.88 13.85
N VAL A 168 4.31 1.74 14.80
CA VAL A 168 5.76 1.71 14.54
C VAL A 168 6.27 0.30 14.81
N ILE A 169 7.06 -0.23 13.88
CA ILE A 169 7.73 -1.54 14.02
C ILE A 169 9.18 -1.30 14.40
N PRO A 170 9.59 -1.63 15.64
CA PRO A 170 10.93 -1.36 16.14
C PRO A 170 11.97 -2.32 15.58
N GLY A 171 13.24 -1.89 15.51
CA GLY A 171 14.42 -2.72 15.27
C GLY A 171 14.33 -3.60 14.01
N VAL A 172 13.86 -3.08 12.89
CA VAL A 172 13.77 -3.82 11.62
C VAL A 172 15.16 -4.22 11.15
N THR A 173 16.12 -3.30 11.22
CA THR A 173 17.50 -3.51 10.79
C THR A 173 18.37 -4.24 11.81
N GLU A 174 17.88 -4.47 13.02
CA GLU A 174 18.59 -5.24 14.06
C GLU A 174 18.64 -6.74 13.77
N GLN A 175 17.85 -7.23 12.81
CA GLN A 175 17.83 -8.63 12.44
C GLN A 175 19.03 -8.98 11.55
N GLU A 176 19.61 -10.18 11.76
CA GLU A 176 20.70 -10.68 10.95
C GLU A 176 20.33 -10.76 9.46
N GLY A 177 21.19 -10.25 8.60
CA GLY A 177 21.01 -10.25 7.14
C GLY A 177 20.09 -9.15 6.59
N VAL A 178 19.53 -8.29 7.44
CA VAL A 178 18.76 -7.13 6.97
C VAL A 178 19.70 -5.98 6.61
N PRO A 179 19.57 -5.42 5.39
CA PRO A 179 20.42 -4.31 4.96
C PRO A 179 20.06 -3.01 5.70
N PRO A 180 20.95 -1.99 5.74
CA PRO A 180 20.69 -0.72 6.41
C PRO A 180 19.42 0.02 5.98
N TRP A 181 18.97 -0.20 4.76
CA TRP A 181 17.70 0.35 4.24
C TRP A 181 16.47 -0.51 4.58
N GLY A 182 16.67 -1.64 5.25
CA GLY A 182 15.59 -2.59 5.58
C GLY A 182 14.50 -2.00 6.44
N GLY A 183 14.81 -0.99 7.26
CA GLY A 183 13.83 -0.23 8.02
C GLY A 183 12.70 0.38 7.17
N HIS A 184 13.00 0.70 5.90
CA HIS A 184 12.03 1.19 4.91
C HIS A 184 11.08 0.11 4.35
N HIS A 185 11.24 -1.15 4.77
CA HIS A 185 10.41 -2.27 4.29
C HIS A 185 10.03 -3.22 5.43
N PRO A 186 9.35 -2.74 6.49
CA PRO A 186 8.96 -3.58 7.64
C PRO A 186 8.05 -4.75 7.24
N MET A 187 7.23 -4.58 6.19
CA MET A 187 6.39 -5.65 5.64
C MET A 187 7.19 -6.81 5.04
N ARG A 188 8.43 -6.57 4.65
CA ARG A 188 9.34 -7.58 4.08
C ARG A 188 10.22 -8.21 5.15
N PHE A 189 10.78 -7.42 6.06
CA PHE A 189 11.79 -7.87 7.02
C PHE A 189 11.22 -8.23 8.40
N LYS A 190 10.05 -7.70 8.77
CA LYS A 190 9.26 -8.13 9.95
C LYS A 190 7.81 -8.52 9.56
N PRO A 191 7.65 -9.47 8.60
CA PRO A 191 6.34 -9.75 8.03
C PRO A 191 5.34 -10.27 9.06
N ALA A 192 5.75 -11.02 10.07
CA ALA A 192 4.86 -11.54 11.09
C ALA A 192 4.21 -10.42 11.90
N GLU A 193 5.00 -9.42 12.31
CA GLU A 193 4.52 -8.26 13.05
C GLU A 193 3.65 -7.35 12.18
N PHE A 194 4.14 -7.04 10.99
CA PHE A 194 3.39 -6.27 9.99
C PHE A 194 2.01 -6.90 9.71
N ASN A 195 1.97 -8.18 9.37
CA ASN A 195 0.73 -8.90 9.06
C ASN A 195 -0.24 -8.90 10.24
N ARG A 196 0.26 -9.05 11.49
CA ARG A 196 -0.56 -8.95 12.70
C ARG A 196 -1.20 -7.57 12.86
N ILE A 197 -0.43 -6.50 12.62
CA ILE A 197 -0.90 -5.11 12.69
C ILE A 197 -2.00 -4.87 11.66
N VAL A 198 -1.72 -5.19 10.38
CA VAL A 198 -2.65 -4.99 9.26
C VAL A 198 -3.92 -5.82 9.44
N THR A 199 -3.80 -7.11 9.78
CA THR A 199 -4.97 -7.96 10.01
C THR A 199 -5.86 -7.44 11.13
N ARG A 200 -5.28 -6.93 12.23
CA ARG A 200 -6.02 -6.32 13.33
C ARG A 200 -6.77 -5.05 12.88
N PHE A 201 -6.16 -4.23 12.04
CA PHE A 201 -6.79 -3.05 11.47
C PHE A 201 -7.96 -3.42 10.56
N LEU A 202 -7.76 -4.37 9.65
CA LEU A 202 -8.77 -4.81 8.69
C LEU A 202 -10.01 -5.41 9.37
N ARG A 203 -9.82 -6.14 10.48
CA ARG A 203 -10.93 -6.78 11.22
C ARG A 203 -11.75 -5.81 12.08
N LYS A 204 -11.17 -4.70 12.55
CA LYS A 204 -11.84 -3.76 13.47
C LYS A 204 -12.85 -2.82 12.78
N ALA A 205 -12.83 -2.70 11.49
CA ALA A 205 -13.68 -1.78 10.74
C ALA A 205 -15.03 -2.39 10.30
N GLY A 206 -15.46 -3.48 10.92
CA GLY A 206 -16.75 -4.17 10.68
C GLY A 206 -17.64 -4.26 11.92
N GLY A 207 -17.48 -3.33 12.89
CA GLY A 207 -18.34 -3.22 14.07
C GLY A 207 -18.87 -1.82 14.23
#